data_62fa12e171ca43b293f795a5775526a1
#
_entry.id   62fa12e171ca43b293f795a5775526a1
#
_cell.length_a   1.000
_cell.length_b   1.000
_cell.length_c   1.000
_cell.angle_alpha   90.00
_cell.angle_beta   90.00
_cell.angle_gamma   90.00
#
_symmetry.space_group_name_H-M   'P 1'
#
loop_
_entity.id
_entity.type
_entity.pdbx_description
1 polymer ?
#
loop_
_entity_poly.entity_id
_entity_poly.type
_entity_poly.pdbx_seq_one_letter_code
_entity_poly.pdbx_strand_id
1 'polypeptide(L)'
;MSNGYVVYNGPSMINGEPIKVIKTGTARDSDNRKTGAMLQWWIMPVNSKPTDAVQNGDDVAVCGDCPARPATGGHCYLNHGWINGTWNAEYPTKPAHKDNPDRLGAWGDPAAMPYDVVREHMGARWTGYTHQWRTCDTRFKDIVMASVDTPQEYMEATAAGWRTFRARNANDAIMDGEITCPASKEAGQRVKCSTCLLCAGTSRNAKNVTIIIH
;
A
#
# COMPACT_ATOMS: atom_id res chain seq x y z
N MET A 1 -25.70 -2.36 6.42
CA MET A 1 -24.94 -1.89 5.24
C MET A 1 -23.57 -2.54 5.26
N SER A 2 -23.08 -3.01 4.11
CA SER A 2 -21.73 -3.54 3.98
C SER A 2 -20.70 -2.46 4.31
N ASN A 3 -19.57 -2.83 4.99
CA ASN A 3 -18.50 -1.91 5.32
C ASN A 3 -17.49 -1.74 4.17
N GLY A 4 -17.89 -2.05 2.95
CA GLY A 4 -17.01 -1.93 1.78
C GLY A 4 -17.70 -2.36 0.49
N TYR A 5 -16.92 -2.34 -0.59
CA TYR A 5 -17.35 -2.78 -1.91
C TYR A 5 -16.18 -3.32 -2.74
N VAL A 6 -16.51 -4.07 -3.81
CA VAL A 6 -15.52 -4.58 -4.77
C VAL A 6 -15.08 -3.44 -5.68
N VAL A 7 -13.77 -3.14 -5.67
CA VAL A 7 -13.14 -2.15 -6.56
C VAL A 7 -12.77 -2.80 -7.88
N TYR A 8 -12.18 -3.99 -7.82
CA TYR A 8 -11.65 -4.68 -8.99
C TYR A 8 -11.73 -6.20 -8.80
N ASN A 9 -11.98 -6.90 -9.90
CA ASN A 9 -11.86 -8.35 -9.99
C ASN A 9 -11.39 -8.67 -11.42
N GLY A 10 -10.15 -9.10 -11.56
CA GLY A 10 -9.53 -9.33 -12.86
C GLY A 10 -8.07 -9.74 -12.75
N PRO A 11 -7.33 -9.76 -13.86
CA PRO A 11 -5.93 -10.15 -13.86
C PRO A 11 -5.03 -9.13 -13.15
N SER A 12 -4.05 -9.62 -12.41
CA SER A 12 -2.98 -8.81 -11.86
C SER A 12 -2.11 -8.21 -12.96
N MET A 13 -1.77 -6.94 -12.86
CA MET A 13 -0.82 -6.28 -13.74
C MET A 13 0.63 -6.73 -13.50
N ILE A 14 0.89 -7.46 -12.41
CA ILE A 14 2.22 -7.98 -12.08
C ILE A 14 2.52 -9.26 -12.84
N ASN A 15 1.58 -10.23 -12.82
CA ASN A 15 1.83 -11.56 -13.38
C ASN A 15 0.63 -12.19 -14.13
N GLY A 16 -0.48 -11.48 -14.26
CA GLY A 16 -1.69 -11.96 -14.95
C GLY A 16 -2.61 -12.86 -14.13
N GLU A 17 -2.21 -13.30 -12.93
CA GLU A 17 -3.04 -14.13 -12.06
C GLU A 17 -4.29 -13.38 -11.57
N PRO A 18 -5.41 -14.07 -11.35
CA PRO A 18 -6.66 -13.42 -10.93
C PRO A 18 -6.55 -12.85 -9.51
N ILE A 19 -6.87 -11.58 -9.37
CA ILE A 19 -6.92 -10.86 -8.11
C ILE A 19 -8.29 -10.22 -7.89
N LYS A 20 -8.64 -9.99 -6.61
CA LYS A 20 -9.77 -9.17 -6.20
C LYS A 20 -9.32 -8.04 -5.29
N VAL A 21 -9.95 -6.90 -5.43
CA VAL A 21 -9.66 -5.72 -4.60
C VAL A 21 -10.92 -5.24 -3.93
N ILE A 22 -10.87 -5.17 -2.60
CA ILE A 22 -11.96 -4.72 -1.75
C ILE A 22 -11.55 -3.41 -1.06
N LYS A 23 -12.40 -2.40 -1.15
CA LYS A 23 -12.26 -1.15 -0.40
C LYS A 23 -13.20 -1.20 0.80
N THR A 24 -12.63 -1.11 2.01
CA THR A 24 -13.40 -1.15 3.27
C THR A 24 -13.27 0.15 4.07
N GLY A 25 -14.09 0.30 5.11
CA GLY A 25 -14.14 1.52 5.92
C GLY A 25 -15.24 2.49 5.50
N THR A 26 -16.11 2.07 4.59
CA THR A 26 -17.19 2.93 4.06
C THR A 26 -18.33 3.16 5.03
N ALA A 27 -18.59 2.22 5.93
CA ALA A 27 -19.63 2.36 6.96
C ALA A 27 -19.05 2.67 8.35
N ARG A 28 -17.91 2.06 8.71
CA ARG A 28 -17.24 2.23 10.00
C ARG A 28 -15.80 2.66 9.80
N ASP A 29 -15.31 3.58 10.63
CA ASP A 29 -13.93 4.01 10.62
C ASP A 29 -12.97 2.92 11.10
N SER A 30 -11.75 2.98 10.62
CA SER A 30 -10.65 2.16 11.12
C SER A 30 -10.17 2.71 12.47
N ASP A 31 -10.03 1.82 13.46
CA ASP A 31 -9.49 2.12 14.78
C ASP A 31 -7.95 2.06 14.83
N ASN A 32 -7.29 1.92 13.69
CA ASN A 32 -5.84 1.82 13.63
C ASN A 32 -5.17 3.09 14.17
N ARG A 33 -4.38 2.93 15.24
CA ARG A 33 -3.77 4.07 15.95
C ARG A 33 -2.80 4.87 15.09
N LYS A 34 -2.08 4.22 14.16
CA LYS A 34 -1.09 4.86 13.27
C LYS A 34 -1.74 5.49 12.05
N THR A 35 -2.61 4.75 11.38
CA THR A 35 -3.22 5.22 10.13
C THR A 35 -4.42 6.13 10.36
N GLY A 36 -5.16 5.92 11.45
CA GLY A 36 -6.41 6.62 11.71
C GLY A 36 -7.54 6.14 10.79
N ALA A 37 -8.59 6.96 10.68
CA ALA A 37 -9.77 6.68 9.87
C ALA A 37 -9.46 6.82 8.39
N MET A 38 -9.01 5.74 7.77
CA MET A 38 -8.73 5.65 6.33
C MET A 38 -9.55 4.53 5.71
N LEU A 39 -9.95 4.70 4.46
CA LEU A 39 -10.48 3.64 3.61
C LEU A 39 -9.34 2.69 3.24
N GLN A 40 -9.51 1.40 3.52
CA GLN A 40 -8.46 0.40 3.33
C GLN A 40 -8.69 -0.37 2.03
N TRP A 41 -7.68 -0.42 1.17
CA TRP A 41 -7.70 -1.20 -0.06
C TRP A 41 -6.96 -2.52 0.16
N TRP A 42 -7.69 -3.63 0.05
CA TRP A 42 -7.19 -4.98 0.21
C TRP A 42 -7.07 -5.64 -1.16
N ILE A 43 -5.85 -5.80 -1.63
CA ILE A 43 -5.52 -6.39 -2.93
C ILE A 43 -5.15 -7.84 -2.67
N MET A 44 -5.98 -8.78 -3.12
CA MET A 44 -5.92 -10.17 -2.66
C MET A 44 -5.97 -11.14 -3.86
N PRO A 45 -5.22 -12.27 -3.83
CA PRO A 45 -5.42 -13.35 -4.79
C PRO A 45 -6.85 -13.89 -4.72
N VAL A 46 -7.41 -14.30 -5.85
CA VAL A 46 -8.76 -14.91 -5.89
C VAL A 46 -8.69 -16.37 -5.46
N ASN A 47 -7.69 -17.11 -5.93
CA ASN A 47 -7.59 -18.57 -5.80
C ASN A 47 -6.96 -19.04 -4.47
N SER A 48 -6.38 -18.13 -3.71
CA SER A 48 -5.69 -18.46 -2.46
C SER A 48 -6.02 -17.43 -1.39
N LYS A 49 -6.52 -17.89 -0.23
CA LYS A 49 -6.78 -16.96 0.88
C LYS A 49 -5.47 -16.40 1.44
N PRO A 50 -5.48 -15.19 2.04
CA PRO A 50 -4.26 -14.48 2.46
C PRO A 50 -3.25 -15.30 3.25
N THR A 51 -3.69 -16.10 4.23
CA THR A 51 -2.79 -16.96 5.01
C THR A 51 -2.09 -18.02 4.19
N ASP A 52 -2.78 -18.61 3.23
CA ASP A 52 -2.22 -19.66 2.38
C ASP A 52 -1.34 -19.05 1.29
N ALA A 53 -1.78 -17.93 0.71
CA ALA A 53 -1.03 -17.21 -0.31
C ALA A 53 0.39 -16.83 0.15
N VAL A 54 0.54 -16.33 1.39
CA VAL A 54 1.86 -15.98 1.91
C VAL A 54 2.74 -17.19 2.24
N GLN A 55 2.14 -18.36 2.49
CA GLN A 55 2.88 -19.62 2.73
C GLN A 55 3.31 -20.28 1.41
N ASN A 56 2.42 -20.26 0.41
CA ASN A 56 2.63 -20.94 -0.87
C ASN A 56 3.35 -20.06 -1.91
N GLY A 57 3.46 -18.75 -1.65
CA GLY A 57 4.04 -17.80 -2.59
C GLY A 57 3.04 -17.20 -3.59
N ASP A 58 1.75 -17.55 -3.52
CA ASP A 58 0.69 -17.01 -4.40
C ASP A 58 0.49 -15.49 -4.19
N ASP A 59 0.99 -14.95 -3.06
CA ASP A 59 1.01 -13.52 -2.78
C ASP A 59 1.86 -12.72 -3.79
N VAL A 60 2.66 -13.38 -4.63
CA VAL A 60 3.38 -12.73 -5.74
C VAL A 60 2.44 -12.00 -6.68
N ALA A 61 1.24 -12.51 -6.88
CA ALA A 61 0.23 -11.89 -7.73
C ALA A 61 -0.18 -10.48 -7.24
N VAL A 62 -0.02 -10.19 -5.97
CA VAL A 62 -0.45 -8.93 -5.36
C VAL A 62 0.68 -8.14 -4.70
N CYS A 63 1.80 -8.78 -4.37
CA CYS A 63 2.94 -8.15 -3.70
C CYS A 63 4.19 -8.04 -4.61
N GLY A 64 4.24 -8.81 -5.72
CA GLY A 64 5.35 -8.79 -6.68
C GLY A 64 6.71 -8.97 -6.02
N ASP A 65 7.62 -8.02 -6.23
CA ASP A 65 9.00 -8.04 -5.75
C ASP A 65 9.18 -7.52 -4.31
N CYS A 66 8.09 -7.34 -3.55
CA CYS A 66 8.18 -6.87 -2.17
C CYS A 66 9.11 -7.77 -1.33
N PRO A 67 10.19 -7.25 -0.74
CA PRO A 67 11.16 -8.05 0.02
C PRO A 67 10.58 -8.57 1.35
N ALA A 68 9.47 -8.02 1.83
CA ALA A 68 8.81 -8.48 3.05
C ALA A 68 7.94 -9.74 2.85
N ARG A 69 7.85 -10.30 1.65
CA ARG A 69 7.06 -11.52 1.40
C ARG A 69 7.60 -12.71 2.19
N PRO A 70 6.76 -13.42 2.98
CA PRO A 70 7.19 -14.57 3.77
C PRO A 70 7.75 -15.72 2.93
N ALA A 71 7.17 -15.99 1.75
CA ALA A 71 7.64 -17.03 0.85
C ALA A 71 9.07 -16.83 0.34
N THR A 72 9.60 -15.60 0.41
CA THR A 72 10.99 -15.27 0.04
C THR A 72 11.89 -15.04 1.25
N GLY A 73 11.43 -15.40 2.46
CA GLY A 73 12.16 -15.22 3.72
C GLY A 73 11.97 -13.84 4.37
N GLY A 74 11.09 -13.02 3.84
CA GLY A 74 10.75 -11.71 4.40
C GLY A 74 9.80 -11.78 5.59
N HIS A 75 9.65 -10.67 6.29
CA HIS A 75 8.76 -10.52 7.43
C HIS A 75 7.69 -9.47 7.17
N CYS A 76 6.59 -9.88 6.55
CA CYS A 76 5.42 -9.01 6.40
C CYS A 76 4.79 -8.77 7.79
N TYR A 77 4.72 -7.52 8.22
CA TYR A 77 4.19 -7.12 9.52
C TYR A 77 2.67 -7.23 9.65
N LEU A 78 1.97 -7.58 8.58
CA LEU A 78 0.50 -7.65 8.57
C LEU A 78 -0.01 -8.96 9.15
N ASN A 79 -1.13 -8.89 9.85
CA ASN A 79 -1.84 -10.07 10.33
C ASN A 79 -2.76 -10.63 9.23
N HIS A 80 -2.26 -11.61 8.49
CA HIS A 80 -2.97 -12.22 7.36
C HIS A 80 -4.25 -12.96 7.80
N GLY A 81 -4.30 -13.45 9.05
CA GLY A 81 -5.52 -14.07 9.59
C GLY A 81 -6.71 -13.11 9.64
N TRP A 82 -6.46 -11.83 9.94
CA TRP A 82 -7.54 -10.82 9.91
C TRP A 82 -7.97 -10.48 8.49
N ILE A 83 -7.05 -10.52 7.53
CA ILE A 83 -7.33 -10.25 6.11
C ILE A 83 -8.22 -11.36 5.53
N ASN A 84 -8.10 -12.60 6.01
CA ASN A 84 -9.00 -13.70 5.62
C ASN A 84 -10.48 -13.36 5.86
N GLY A 85 -10.80 -12.58 6.90
CA GLY A 85 -12.16 -12.11 7.14
C GLY A 85 -12.69 -11.24 5.99
N THR A 86 -11.86 -10.34 5.48
CA THR A 86 -12.20 -9.53 4.29
C THR A 86 -12.26 -10.40 3.02
N TRP A 87 -11.36 -11.37 2.88
CA TRP A 87 -11.30 -12.26 1.72
C TRP A 87 -12.55 -13.16 1.61
N ASN A 88 -13.06 -13.67 2.74
CA ASN A 88 -14.23 -14.57 2.82
C ASN A 88 -15.56 -13.84 2.74
N ALA A 89 -15.60 -12.55 3.03
CA ALA A 89 -16.84 -11.80 3.06
C ALA A 89 -17.31 -11.43 1.64
N GLU A 90 -18.64 -11.36 1.48
CA GLU A 90 -19.26 -10.84 0.27
C GLU A 90 -19.40 -9.32 0.35
N TYR A 91 -19.11 -8.67 -0.77
CA TYR A 91 -19.20 -7.23 -0.91
C TYR A 91 -20.00 -6.85 -2.16
N PRO A 92 -20.82 -5.77 -2.08
CA PRO A 92 -21.49 -5.24 -3.26
C PRO A 92 -20.46 -4.67 -4.25
N THR A 93 -20.84 -4.65 -5.52
CA THR A 93 -20.05 -3.97 -6.59
C THR A 93 -20.35 -2.47 -6.67
N LYS A 94 -21.48 -2.02 -6.10
CA LYS A 94 -21.85 -0.60 -6.11
C LYS A 94 -20.93 0.18 -5.16
N PRO A 95 -20.24 1.23 -5.67
CA PRO A 95 -19.40 2.08 -4.83
C PRO A 95 -20.17 2.73 -3.69
N ALA A 96 -19.55 2.78 -2.50
CA ALA A 96 -20.03 3.55 -1.37
C ALA A 96 -19.01 4.65 -1.07
N HIS A 97 -19.48 5.87 -0.93
CA HIS A 97 -18.64 7.03 -0.70
C HIS A 97 -18.58 7.38 0.78
N LYS A 98 -17.37 7.67 1.24
CA LYS A 98 -17.09 8.30 2.54
C LYS A 98 -15.89 9.21 2.37
N ASP A 99 -15.98 10.41 2.93
CA ASP A 99 -14.89 11.41 2.83
C ASP A 99 -13.76 11.12 3.82
N ASN A 100 -13.21 9.90 3.75
CA ASN A 100 -11.99 9.51 4.44
C ASN A 100 -10.88 9.31 3.40
N PRO A 101 -9.61 9.57 3.75
CA PRO A 101 -8.50 9.30 2.84
C PRO A 101 -8.36 7.82 2.52
N ASP A 102 -7.93 7.51 1.32
CA ASP A 102 -7.62 6.15 0.89
C ASP A 102 -6.22 5.71 1.33
N ARG A 103 -6.07 4.48 1.80
CA ARG A 103 -4.82 3.76 1.92
C ARG A 103 -4.74 2.73 0.81
N LEU A 104 -4.07 3.12 -0.27
CA LEU A 104 -3.85 2.26 -1.43
C LEU A 104 -2.86 1.16 -1.04
N GLY A 105 -3.31 -0.08 -1.04
CA GLY A 105 -2.49 -1.21 -0.59
C GLY A 105 -2.38 -1.32 0.94
N ALA A 106 -3.50 -1.53 1.63
CA ALA A 106 -3.47 -1.96 3.02
C ALA A 106 -2.86 -3.36 3.16
N TRP A 107 -3.10 -4.23 2.18
CA TRP A 107 -2.31 -5.40 1.80
C TRP A 107 -2.30 -5.50 0.28
N GLY A 108 -1.17 -5.94 -0.26
CA GLY A 108 -0.90 -5.96 -1.69
C GLY A 108 -0.43 -4.59 -2.23
N ASP A 109 0.12 -4.62 -3.41
CA ASP A 109 0.69 -3.46 -4.10
C ASP A 109 -0.35 -2.83 -5.02
N PRO A 110 -0.60 -1.51 -4.96
CA PRO A 110 -1.57 -0.85 -5.82
C PRO A 110 -1.25 -1.00 -7.32
N ALA A 111 0.01 -1.20 -7.69
CA ALA A 111 0.41 -1.46 -9.08
C ALA A 111 -0.01 -2.87 -9.60
N ALA A 112 -0.55 -3.74 -8.74
CA ALA A 112 -1.20 -4.97 -9.19
C ALA A 112 -2.54 -4.71 -9.91
N MET A 113 -3.12 -3.51 -9.78
CA MET A 113 -4.31 -3.08 -10.49
C MET A 113 -3.98 -2.24 -11.73
N PRO A 114 -4.86 -2.19 -12.74
CA PRO A 114 -4.77 -1.18 -13.77
C PRO A 114 -4.82 0.24 -13.16
N TYR A 115 -3.94 1.13 -13.61
CA TYR A 115 -3.88 2.51 -13.10
C TYR A 115 -5.23 3.24 -13.18
N ASP A 116 -5.93 3.07 -14.31
CA ASP A 116 -7.20 3.77 -14.54
C ASP A 116 -8.29 3.33 -13.56
N VAL A 117 -8.29 2.05 -13.15
CA VAL A 117 -9.18 1.54 -12.09
C VAL A 117 -8.85 2.20 -10.75
N VAL A 118 -7.55 2.34 -10.42
CA VAL A 118 -7.16 3.02 -9.18
C VAL A 118 -7.65 4.46 -9.20
N ARG A 119 -7.46 5.17 -10.30
CA ARG A 119 -7.89 6.57 -10.47
C ARG A 119 -9.41 6.77 -10.38
N GLU A 120 -10.17 5.85 -10.96
CA GLU A 120 -11.65 5.89 -10.92
C GLU A 120 -12.20 5.75 -9.50
N HIS A 121 -11.59 4.89 -8.70
CA HIS A 121 -12.13 4.54 -7.38
C HIS A 121 -11.45 5.26 -6.20
N MET A 122 -10.32 5.93 -6.39
CA MET A 122 -9.66 6.67 -5.33
C MET A 122 -10.33 8.03 -5.08
N GLY A 123 -10.35 8.45 -3.82
CA GLY A 123 -10.84 9.77 -3.43
C GLY A 123 -9.82 10.89 -3.65
N ALA A 124 -10.16 12.10 -3.19
CA ALA A 124 -9.29 13.27 -3.31
C ALA A 124 -8.06 13.25 -2.39
N ARG A 125 -8.06 12.38 -1.37
CA ARG A 125 -6.99 12.27 -0.37
C ARG A 125 -6.58 10.82 -0.20
N TRP A 126 -5.27 10.54 -0.25
CA TRP A 126 -4.77 9.17 -0.21
C TRP A 126 -3.33 9.07 0.28
N THR A 127 -2.90 7.84 0.56
CA THR A 127 -1.50 7.41 0.71
C THR A 127 -1.30 6.08 0.00
N GLY A 128 -0.09 5.83 -0.50
CA GLY A 128 0.24 4.55 -1.12
C GLY A 128 1.73 4.41 -1.42
N TYR A 129 2.15 3.16 -1.59
CA TYR A 129 3.52 2.78 -1.96
C TYR A 129 3.46 1.65 -2.98
N THR A 130 4.52 1.52 -3.79
CA THR A 130 4.71 0.37 -4.68
C THR A 130 6.16 -0.09 -4.64
N HIS A 131 6.38 -1.40 -4.53
CA HIS A 131 7.68 -2.01 -4.82
C HIS A 131 7.90 -2.24 -6.32
N GLN A 132 6.82 -2.16 -7.11
CA GLN A 132 6.85 -2.35 -8.58
C GLN A 132 7.27 -1.08 -9.34
N TRP A 133 7.88 -0.10 -8.69
CA TRP A 133 8.19 1.22 -9.25
C TRP A 133 9.11 1.17 -10.50
N ARG A 134 9.86 0.06 -10.70
CA ARG A 134 10.70 -0.14 -11.90
C ARG A 134 9.91 -0.60 -13.12
N THR A 135 8.79 -1.28 -12.91
CA THR A 135 8.10 -2.04 -13.96
C THR A 135 6.64 -1.66 -14.16
N CYS A 136 6.03 -0.99 -13.18
CA CYS A 136 4.62 -0.61 -13.25
C CYS A 136 4.37 0.54 -14.24
N ASP A 137 3.11 0.80 -14.52
CA ASP A 137 2.69 1.99 -15.29
C ASP A 137 3.28 3.26 -14.64
N THR A 138 4.04 4.02 -15.40
CA THR A 138 4.77 5.20 -14.91
C THR A 138 3.87 6.28 -14.32
N ARG A 139 2.58 6.30 -14.66
CA ARG A 139 1.58 7.21 -14.07
C ARG A 139 1.37 6.99 -12.56
N PHE A 140 1.70 5.79 -12.05
CA PHE A 140 1.67 5.53 -10.60
C PHE A 140 2.59 6.46 -9.82
N LYS A 141 3.66 6.97 -10.41
CA LYS A 141 4.58 7.94 -9.79
C LYS A 141 3.84 9.14 -9.18
N ASP A 142 2.75 9.57 -9.79
CA ASP A 142 1.99 10.74 -9.33
C ASP A 142 1.15 10.45 -8.08
N ILE A 143 0.80 9.18 -7.85
CA ILE A 143 -0.16 8.82 -6.80
C ILE A 143 0.43 7.97 -5.68
N VAL A 144 1.53 7.26 -5.91
CA VAL A 144 2.19 6.45 -4.87
C VAL A 144 3.68 6.73 -4.81
N MET A 145 4.31 6.44 -3.68
CA MET A 145 5.76 6.52 -3.52
C MET A 145 6.40 5.19 -3.90
N ALA A 146 7.63 5.24 -4.45
CA ALA A 146 8.46 4.06 -4.58
C ALA A 146 8.82 3.55 -3.17
N SER A 147 8.45 2.31 -2.84
CA SER A 147 8.94 1.63 -1.65
C SER A 147 10.33 1.11 -1.94
N VAL A 148 11.30 1.53 -1.14
CA VAL A 148 12.72 1.19 -1.30
C VAL A 148 13.30 0.77 0.04
N ASP A 149 14.27 -0.14 0.02
CA ASP A 149 14.83 -0.75 1.23
C ASP A 149 16.32 -0.47 1.39
N THR A 150 16.98 -0.01 0.33
CA THR A 150 18.43 0.28 0.33
C THR A 150 18.73 1.71 -0.12
N PRO A 151 19.92 2.27 0.26
CA PRO A 151 20.38 3.55 -0.28
C PRO A 151 20.52 3.54 -1.81
N GLN A 152 20.90 2.41 -2.39
CA GLN A 152 21.03 2.26 -3.85
C GLN A 152 19.67 2.43 -4.52
N GLU A 153 18.63 1.74 -4.05
CA GLU A 153 17.28 1.87 -4.57
C GLU A 153 16.71 3.28 -4.40
N TYR A 154 17.03 3.93 -3.26
CA TYR A 154 16.69 5.33 -3.04
C TYR A 154 17.26 6.23 -4.16
N MET A 155 18.54 6.09 -4.48
CA MET A 155 19.18 6.86 -5.53
C MET A 155 18.57 6.57 -6.90
N GLU A 156 18.34 5.31 -7.24
CA GLU A 156 17.73 4.89 -8.50
C GLU A 156 16.32 5.47 -8.67
N ALA A 157 15.48 5.29 -7.65
CA ALA A 157 14.09 5.76 -7.68
C ALA A 157 14.02 7.30 -7.78
N THR A 158 14.85 8.02 -7.02
CA THR A 158 14.89 9.49 -7.07
C THR A 158 15.41 10.00 -8.41
N ALA A 159 16.44 9.37 -8.98
CA ALA A 159 16.95 9.67 -10.32
C ALA A 159 15.89 9.44 -11.41
N ALA A 160 15.01 8.43 -11.22
CA ALA A 160 13.86 8.18 -12.09
C ALA A 160 12.67 9.12 -11.81
N GLY A 161 12.82 10.08 -10.89
CA GLY A 161 11.83 11.10 -10.55
C GLY A 161 10.71 10.62 -9.62
N TRP A 162 10.89 9.51 -8.92
CA TRP A 162 9.96 9.06 -7.87
C TRP A 162 10.21 9.80 -6.56
N ARG A 163 9.16 10.03 -5.79
CA ARG A 163 9.28 10.21 -4.36
C ARG A 163 9.37 8.82 -3.71
N THR A 164 10.17 8.71 -2.64
CA THR A 164 10.46 7.42 -2.01
C THR A 164 9.94 7.32 -0.59
N PHE A 165 9.51 6.12 -0.24
CA PHE A 165 9.29 5.68 1.13
C PHE A 165 10.30 4.57 1.43
N ARG A 166 11.31 4.87 2.26
CA ARG A 166 12.38 3.93 2.56
C ARG A 166 12.22 3.29 3.93
N ALA A 167 12.17 1.95 3.93
CA ALA A 167 12.32 1.16 5.14
C ALA A 167 13.81 0.96 5.41
N ARG A 168 14.31 1.30 6.61
CA ARG A 168 15.72 1.23 6.98
C ARG A 168 15.92 0.63 8.36
N ASN A 169 17.13 0.14 8.63
CA ASN A 169 17.52 -0.26 9.98
C ASN A 169 17.75 0.97 10.88
N ALA A 170 17.69 0.77 12.19
CA ALA A 170 17.85 1.87 13.16
C ALA A 170 19.19 2.62 13.03
N ASN A 171 20.25 1.91 12.63
CA ASN A 171 21.61 2.47 12.50
C ASN A 171 21.87 3.08 11.11
N ASP A 172 20.98 2.92 10.15
CA ASP A 172 21.15 3.47 8.81
C ASP A 172 20.93 4.98 8.84
N ALA A 173 21.77 5.71 8.13
CA ALA A 173 21.65 7.16 8.01
C ALA A 173 20.35 7.55 7.25
N ILE A 174 19.81 8.70 7.63
CA ILE A 174 18.76 9.38 6.84
C ILE A 174 19.45 9.99 5.62
N MET A 175 18.92 9.73 4.41
CA MET A 175 19.47 10.27 3.17
C MET A 175 19.10 11.75 3.03
N ASP A 176 19.91 12.47 2.24
CA ASP A 176 19.55 13.85 1.90
C ASP A 176 18.18 13.89 1.19
N GLY A 177 17.32 14.82 1.58
CA GLY A 177 15.96 14.91 1.06
C GLY A 177 14.93 14.00 1.74
N GLU A 178 15.32 13.14 2.70
CA GLU A 178 14.39 12.35 3.52
C GLU A 178 14.00 13.06 4.82
N ILE A 179 12.83 12.70 5.33
CA ILE A 179 12.38 12.95 6.70
C ILE A 179 11.92 11.65 7.35
N THR A 180 12.11 11.55 8.67
CA THR A 180 11.49 10.46 9.45
C THR A 180 9.97 10.57 9.38
N CYS A 181 9.28 9.43 9.14
CA CYS A 181 7.83 9.37 9.06
C CYS A 181 7.18 10.03 10.29
N PRO A 182 6.40 11.12 10.16
CA PRO A 182 5.81 11.81 11.32
C PRO A 182 4.81 10.96 12.11
N ALA A 183 4.28 9.89 11.50
CA ALA A 183 3.38 8.94 12.15
C ALA A 183 4.12 7.75 12.79
N SER A 184 5.45 7.72 12.76
CA SER A 184 6.25 6.66 13.38
C SER A 184 6.54 6.93 14.86
N LYS A 185 6.95 5.87 15.56
CA LYS A 185 7.36 5.97 16.98
C LYS A 185 8.58 6.88 17.13
N GLU A 186 9.54 6.78 16.22
CA GLU A 186 10.79 7.57 16.21
C GLU A 186 10.53 9.07 16.12
N ALA A 187 9.44 9.45 15.43
CA ALA A 187 8.99 10.84 15.38
C ALA A 187 8.03 11.22 16.50
N GLY A 188 7.77 10.32 17.46
CA GLY A 188 6.84 10.53 18.58
C GLY A 188 5.35 10.45 18.17
N GLN A 189 5.03 9.81 17.04
CA GLN A 189 3.65 9.64 16.53
C GLN A 189 2.83 10.96 16.55
N ARG A 190 3.42 12.04 16.09
CA ARG A 190 2.83 13.39 16.17
C ARG A 190 1.55 13.55 15.36
N VAL A 191 1.35 12.68 14.35
CA VAL A 191 0.21 12.72 13.44
C VAL A 191 -0.23 11.31 13.08
N LYS A 192 -1.47 11.18 12.57
CA LYS A 192 -1.97 9.96 11.92
C LYS A 192 -1.80 10.07 10.41
N CYS A 193 -1.69 8.94 9.71
CA CYS A 193 -1.59 8.94 8.24
C CYS A 193 -2.79 9.63 7.58
N SER A 194 -4.00 9.49 8.15
CA SER A 194 -5.23 10.12 7.66
C SER A 194 -5.20 11.66 7.66
N THR A 195 -4.33 12.27 8.45
CA THR A 195 -4.12 13.74 8.50
C THR A 195 -2.81 14.17 7.85
N CYS A 196 -1.77 13.32 7.91
CA CYS A 196 -0.44 13.61 7.38
C CYS A 196 -0.42 13.64 5.84
N LEU A 197 -0.85 12.56 5.21
CA LEU A 197 -0.97 12.37 3.75
C LEU A 197 0.32 12.64 2.95
N LEU A 198 1.50 12.55 3.56
CA LEU A 198 2.77 12.80 2.86
C LEU A 198 3.08 11.76 1.77
N CYS A 199 2.54 10.55 1.92
CA CYS A 199 2.85 9.41 1.07
C CYS A 199 1.89 9.31 -0.13
N ALA A 200 1.85 10.35 -0.96
CA ALA A 200 0.92 10.50 -2.09
C ALA A 200 1.62 10.76 -3.43
N GLY A 201 2.79 10.15 -3.65
CA GLY A 201 3.54 10.31 -4.90
C GLY A 201 4.02 11.74 -5.18
N THR A 202 4.35 12.02 -6.44
CA THR A 202 4.88 13.34 -6.86
C THR A 202 3.80 14.42 -6.94
N SER A 203 2.51 14.06 -6.95
CA SER A 203 1.42 15.02 -6.83
C SER A 203 1.47 15.82 -5.53
N ARG A 204 2.20 15.33 -4.54
CA ARG A 204 2.49 16.08 -3.33
C ARG A 204 3.94 16.61 -3.36
N ASN A 205 4.08 17.92 -3.45
CA ASN A 205 5.39 18.57 -3.35
C ASN A 205 5.90 18.52 -1.88
N ALA A 206 6.59 17.44 -1.54
CA ALA A 206 7.11 17.20 -0.18
C ALA A 206 8.37 16.32 -0.23
N LYS A 207 9.11 16.28 0.88
CA LYS A 207 10.31 15.45 1.04
C LYS A 207 9.97 13.96 0.97
N ASN A 208 10.96 13.14 0.64
CA ASN A 208 10.93 11.69 0.78
C ASN A 208 10.73 11.29 2.26
N VAL A 209 10.25 10.09 2.50
CA VAL A 209 9.92 9.63 3.85
C VAL A 209 10.72 8.38 4.16
N THR A 210 11.26 8.29 5.37
CA THR A 210 11.91 7.06 5.85
C THR A 210 11.32 6.61 7.19
N ILE A 211 11.36 5.28 7.44
CA ILE A 211 10.90 4.66 8.69
C ILE A 211 11.89 3.56 9.10
N ILE A 212 12.03 3.37 10.42
CA ILE A 212 12.79 2.23 10.96
C ILE A 212 11.91 0.97 10.90
N ILE A 213 12.50 -0.14 10.46
CA ILE A 213 11.90 -1.49 10.51
C ILE A 213 11.92 -1.97 11.97
N HIS A 214 10.81 -2.52 12.44
CA HIS A 214 10.65 -3.09 13.79
C HIS A 214 10.28 -4.56 13.74
#